data_fdbdb5c7969e1f986a74f352afc31844
#
_entry.id   fdbdb5c7969e1f986a74f352afc31844
#
_cell.length_a   1.000
_cell.length_b   1.000
_cell.length_c   1.000
_cell.angle_alpha   90.00
_cell.angle_beta   90.00
_cell.angle_gamma   90.00
#
_symmetry.space_group_name_H-M   'P 1'
#
loop_
_entity.id
_entity.type
_entity.pdbx_description
1 polymer ?
#
loop_
_entity_poly.entity_id
_entity_poly.type
_entity_poly.pdbx_seq_one_letter_code
_entity_poly.pdbx_strand_id
1 'polypeptide(L)'
;MTGSVVKMATLAAAAACVLAVATPAQAQDTKIVLGMSGWTGFAPLTLADKAGIFKKNGLDVEIKMIPQKDRHLALASKSIQCAATTVETHVAWNANGVPIVQIFQMDKSYGADGIAVRGNINSFADLKGKTIGV
;
A
#
# COMPACT_ATOMS: atom_id res chain seq x y z
N MET A 1 40.08 37.79 -42.62
CA MET A 1 38.62 37.34 -42.60
C MET A 1 38.42 35.93 -42.06
N THR A 2 39.41 35.28 -41.47
CA THR A 2 39.32 33.86 -41.01
C THR A 2 38.95 33.67 -39.51
N GLY A 3 39.03 34.70 -38.70
CA GLY A 3 38.80 34.62 -37.24
C GLY A 3 37.31 34.58 -36.83
N SER A 4 36.40 35.09 -37.68
CA SER A 4 34.97 35.20 -37.32
C SER A 4 34.19 33.90 -37.58
N VAL A 5 34.59 33.13 -38.54
CA VAL A 5 33.93 31.86 -38.89
C VAL A 5 34.24 30.76 -37.86
N VAL A 6 35.48 30.75 -37.34
CA VAL A 6 35.87 29.77 -36.30
C VAL A 6 35.16 30.03 -34.97
N LYS A 7 34.91 31.27 -34.58
CA LYS A 7 34.18 31.63 -33.36
C LYS A 7 32.67 31.24 -33.44
N MET A 8 32.07 31.35 -34.62
CA MET A 8 30.66 30.94 -34.81
C MET A 8 30.49 29.41 -34.78
N ALA A 9 31.46 28.68 -35.31
CA ALA A 9 31.42 27.21 -35.32
C ALA A 9 31.57 26.63 -33.90
N THR A 10 32.40 27.21 -33.06
CA THR A 10 32.57 26.80 -31.64
C THR A 10 31.34 27.10 -30.77
N LEU A 11 30.62 28.20 -30.99
CA LEU A 11 29.36 28.46 -30.28
C LEU A 11 28.23 27.53 -30.66
N ALA A 12 28.13 27.15 -31.95
CA ALA A 12 27.12 26.23 -32.41
C ALA A 12 27.34 24.78 -31.88
N ALA A 13 28.59 24.34 -31.75
CA ALA A 13 28.93 23.04 -31.16
C ALA A 13 28.64 22.99 -29.68
N ALA A 14 28.87 24.07 -28.90
CA ALA A 14 28.54 24.13 -27.47
C ALA A 14 27.04 24.12 -27.21
N ALA A 15 26.22 24.76 -28.06
CA ALA A 15 24.76 24.75 -27.93
C ALA A 15 24.15 23.35 -28.26
N ALA A 16 24.73 22.60 -29.15
CA ALA A 16 24.28 21.25 -29.48
C ALA A 16 24.54 20.23 -28.37
N CYS A 17 25.62 20.40 -27.60
CA CYS A 17 25.93 19.51 -26.46
C CYS A 17 24.99 19.72 -25.25
N VAL A 18 24.40 20.90 -25.06
CA VAL A 18 23.47 21.16 -23.95
C VAL A 18 22.08 20.58 -24.20
N LEU A 19 21.67 20.42 -25.46
CA LEU A 19 20.37 19.84 -25.83
C LEU A 19 20.32 18.30 -25.76
N ALA A 20 21.46 17.62 -25.64
CA ALA A 20 21.52 16.15 -25.66
C ALA A 20 21.32 15.50 -24.28
N VAL A 21 21.16 16.26 -23.18
CA VAL A 21 21.11 15.71 -21.82
C VAL A 21 19.69 15.76 -21.20
N ALA A 22 18.69 16.28 -21.91
CA ALA A 22 17.30 16.23 -21.46
C ALA A 22 16.63 14.93 -21.93
N THR A 23 17.18 13.78 -21.54
CA THR A 23 16.35 12.55 -21.54
C THR A 23 15.30 12.76 -20.46
N PRO A 24 13.99 12.66 -20.79
CA PRO A 24 12.97 12.66 -19.75
C PRO A 24 13.31 11.52 -18.81
N ALA A 25 13.59 11.83 -17.53
CA ALA A 25 13.68 10.81 -16.49
C ALA A 25 12.31 10.13 -16.47
N GLN A 26 12.19 8.97 -17.10
CA GLN A 26 11.00 8.13 -16.92
C GLN A 26 10.95 7.81 -15.43
N ALA A 27 9.96 8.38 -14.75
CA ALA A 27 9.68 8.01 -13.37
C ALA A 27 9.42 6.50 -13.36
N GLN A 28 10.36 5.75 -12.79
CA GLN A 28 10.20 4.31 -12.64
C GLN A 28 9.07 4.09 -11.62
N ASP A 29 8.09 3.25 -12.00
CA ASP A 29 6.99 2.90 -11.11
C ASP A 29 7.53 2.36 -9.77
N THR A 30 7.03 2.90 -8.67
CA THR A 30 7.42 2.41 -7.35
C THR A 30 6.78 1.05 -7.10
N LYS A 31 7.60 0.01 -6.92
CA LYS A 31 7.14 -1.34 -6.64
C LYS A 31 6.71 -1.48 -5.18
N ILE A 32 5.52 -1.99 -4.97
CA ILE A 32 4.94 -2.23 -3.65
C ILE A 32 4.32 -3.63 -3.63
N VAL A 33 4.68 -4.43 -2.64
CA VAL A 33 3.98 -5.69 -2.34
C VAL A 33 3.01 -5.45 -1.20
N LEU A 34 1.72 -5.68 -1.45
CA LEU A 34 0.62 -5.46 -0.52
C LEU A 34 0.02 -6.79 -0.08
N GLY A 35 0.08 -7.10 1.21
CA GLY A 35 -0.57 -8.27 1.79
C GLY A 35 -2.02 -8.00 2.17
N MET A 36 -2.97 -8.84 1.71
CA MET A 36 -4.37 -8.75 2.14
C MET A 36 -5.03 -10.13 2.19
N SER A 37 -6.27 -10.21 2.63
CA SER A 37 -7.15 -11.38 2.53
C SER A 37 -8.32 -11.10 1.60
N GLY A 38 -9.16 -12.12 1.36
CA GLY A 38 -10.37 -11.99 0.54
C GLY A 38 -11.55 -11.29 1.26
N TRP A 39 -11.32 -10.60 2.37
CA TRP A 39 -12.38 -9.85 3.04
C TRP A 39 -12.93 -8.74 2.14
N THR A 40 -14.26 -8.62 2.09
CA THR A 40 -14.95 -7.70 1.16
C THR A 40 -14.63 -6.23 1.38
N GLY A 41 -14.30 -5.81 2.61
CA GLY A 41 -13.85 -4.45 2.92
C GLY A 41 -12.54 -4.04 2.23
N PHE A 42 -11.78 -5.01 1.71
CA PHE A 42 -10.57 -4.75 0.92
C PHE A 42 -10.82 -4.67 -0.60
N ALA A 43 -12.09 -4.79 -1.04
CA ALA A 43 -12.46 -4.70 -2.45
C ALA A 43 -11.95 -3.43 -3.17
N PRO A 44 -11.85 -2.24 -2.54
CA PRO A 44 -11.28 -1.06 -3.18
C PRO A 44 -9.84 -1.26 -3.67
N LEU A 45 -9.01 -2.06 -2.98
CA LEU A 45 -7.64 -2.38 -3.41
C LEU A 45 -7.64 -3.26 -4.67
N THR A 46 -8.52 -4.26 -4.70
CA THR A 46 -8.70 -5.13 -5.87
C THR A 46 -9.19 -4.31 -7.07
N LEU A 47 -10.14 -3.39 -6.84
CA LEU A 47 -10.62 -2.48 -7.88
C LEU A 47 -9.50 -1.59 -8.41
N ALA A 48 -8.69 -1.01 -7.52
CA ALA A 48 -7.58 -0.15 -7.90
C ALA A 48 -6.54 -0.89 -8.77
N ASP A 49 -6.27 -2.15 -8.46
CA ASP A 49 -5.41 -3.02 -9.26
C ASP A 49 -6.03 -3.28 -10.63
N LYS A 50 -7.26 -3.82 -10.69
CA LYS A 50 -7.93 -4.22 -11.93
C LYS A 50 -8.27 -3.05 -12.85
N ALA A 51 -8.57 -1.89 -12.31
CA ALA A 51 -8.84 -0.67 -13.07
C ALA A 51 -7.55 0.09 -13.46
N GLY A 52 -6.36 -0.41 -13.09
CA GLY A 52 -5.08 0.23 -13.40
C GLY A 52 -4.86 1.56 -12.67
N ILE A 53 -5.57 1.80 -11.56
CA ILE A 53 -5.48 3.05 -10.80
C ILE A 53 -4.09 3.19 -10.18
N PHE A 54 -3.50 2.11 -9.67
CA PHE A 54 -2.15 2.12 -9.14
C PHE A 54 -1.14 2.56 -10.20
N LYS A 55 -1.16 1.95 -11.38
CA LYS A 55 -0.26 2.29 -12.49
C LYS A 55 -0.41 3.73 -12.96
N LYS A 56 -1.65 4.25 -13.03
CA LYS A 56 -1.91 5.65 -13.38
C LYS A 56 -1.25 6.63 -12.41
N ASN A 57 -0.97 6.18 -11.19
CA ASN A 57 -0.33 6.97 -10.15
C ASN A 57 1.16 6.60 -9.93
N GLY A 58 1.79 5.90 -10.87
CA GLY A 58 3.22 5.55 -10.80
C GLY A 58 3.53 4.46 -9.77
N LEU A 59 2.55 3.58 -9.46
CA LEU A 59 2.70 2.49 -8.52
C LEU A 59 2.57 1.14 -9.26
N ASP A 60 3.56 0.28 -9.08
CA ASP A 60 3.53 -1.12 -9.51
C ASP A 60 3.21 -1.98 -8.26
N VAL A 61 1.92 -2.26 -8.06
CA VAL A 61 1.44 -2.95 -6.84
C VAL A 61 1.20 -4.43 -7.14
N GLU A 62 1.90 -5.28 -6.41
CA GLU A 62 1.65 -6.73 -6.37
C GLU A 62 0.78 -7.06 -5.14
N ILE A 63 -0.44 -7.56 -5.34
CA ILE A 63 -1.32 -8.00 -4.25
C ILE A 63 -1.02 -9.46 -3.92
N LYS A 64 -0.63 -9.73 -2.66
CA LYS A 64 -0.44 -11.08 -2.12
C LYS A 64 -1.55 -11.44 -1.15
N MET A 65 -2.15 -12.61 -1.36
CA MET A 65 -3.15 -13.16 -0.44
C MET A 65 -2.43 -13.81 0.75
N ILE A 66 -2.44 -13.14 1.89
CA ILE A 66 -1.77 -13.57 3.13
C ILE A 66 -2.81 -13.56 4.26
N PRO A 67 -2.97 -14.66 5.02
CA PRO A 67 -3.84 -14.69 6.20
C PRO A 67 -3.47 -13.59 7.19
N GLN A 68 -4.46 -13.00 7.87
CA GLN A 68 -4.23 -11.87 8.79
C GLN A 68 -3.20 -12.18 9.88
N LYS A 69 -3.23 -13.39 10.42
CA LYS A 69 -2.31 -13.86 11.46
C LYS A 69 -0.83 -13.88 11.02
N ASP A 70 -0.55 -13.94 9.71
CA ASP A 70 0.81 -14.07 9.17
C ASP A 70 1.36 -12.77 8.58
N ARG A 71 0.51 -11.73 8.36
CA ARG A 71 0.91 -10.48 7.70
C ARG A 71 1.95 -9.69 8.50
N HIS A 72 1.89 -9.72 9.83
CA HIS A 72 2.87 -9.04 10.67
C HIS A 72 4.28 -9.62 10.51
N LEU A 73 4.41 -10.93 10.32
CA LEU A 73 5.69 -11.58 10.04
C LEU A 73 6.22 -11.16 8.67
N ALA A 74 5.35 -11.08 7.67
CA ALA A 74 5.70 -10.62 6.33
C ALA A 74 6.15 -9.14 6.32
N LEU A 75 5.53 -8.27 7.13
CA LEU A 75 5.96 -6.88 7.33
C LEU A 75 7.30 -6.81 8.05
N ALA A 76 7.46 -7.54 9.15
CA ALA A 76 8.70 -7.57 9.95
C ALA A 76 9.90 -8.06 9.13
N SER A 77 9.71 -9.07 8.27
CA SER A 77 10.73 -9.58 7.36
C SER A 77 10.94 -8.71 6.10
N LYS A 78 10.14 -7.65 5.93
CA LYS A 78 10.14 -6.78 4.74
C LYS A 78 9.80 -7.49 3.42
N SER A 79 9.19 -8.68 3.49
CA SER A 79 8.71 -9.40 2.29
C SER A 79 7.48 -8.75 1.67
N ILE A 80 6.77 -7.90 2.43
CA ILE A 80 5.76 -6.97 1.95
C ILE A 80 6.04 -5.57 2.54
N GLN A 81 5.63 -4.53 1.84
CA GLN A 81 5.77 -3.13 2.26
C GLN A 81 4.50 -2.58 2.87
N CYS A 82 3.34 -3.12 2.46
CA CYS A 82 2.04 -2.69 2.93
C CYS A 82 1.18 -3.90 3.30
N ALA A 83 0.27 -3.71 4.25
CA ALA A 83 -0.75 -4.69 4.58
C ALA A 83 -2.10 -4.03 4.80
N ALA A 84 -3.16 -4.64 4.28
CA ALA A 84 -4.52 -4.29 4.66
C ALA A 84 -4.86 -5.05 5.95
N THR A 85 -5.36 -4.34 6.96
CA THR A 85 -5.70 -4.91 8.26
C THR A 85 -6.77 -4.07 8.95
N THR A 86 -7.26 -4.53 10.08
CA THR A 86 -8.19 -3.81 10.95
C THR A 86 -7.44 -2.98 11.99
N VAL A 87 -8.10 -1.97 12.56
CA VAL A 87 -7.46 -1.02 13.49
C VAL A 87 -6.95 -1.74 14.75
N GLU A 88 -7.72 -2.64 15.33
CA GLU A 88 -7.31 -3.41 16.51
C GLU A 88 -6.08 -4.28 16.23
N THR A 89 -6.03 -4.89 15.05
CA THR A 89 -4.86 -5.68 14.63
C THR A 89 -3.63 -4.79 14.43
N HIS A 90 -3.80 -3.59 13.85
CA HIS A 90 -2.73 -2.60 13.73
C HIS A 90 -2.14 -2.24 15.11
N VAL A 91 -3.00 -1.97 16.09
CA VAL A 91 -2.57 -1.66 17.47
C VAL A 91 -1.81 -2.84 18.08
N ALA A 92 -2.33 -4.06 17.92
CA ALA A 92 -1.69 -5.27 18.43
C ALA A 92 -0.31 -5.51 17.80
N TRP A 93 -0.16 -5.32 16.50
CA TRP A 93 1.14 -5.48 15.82
C TRP A 93 2.18 -4.46 16.31
N ASN A 94 1.78 -3.19 16.47
CA ASN A 94 2.68 -2.18 17.04
C ASN A 94 3.10 -2.52 18.47
N ALA A 95 2.16 -2.96 19.32
CA ALA A 95 2.43 -3.37 20.69
C ALA A 95 3.38 -4.58 20.77
N ASN A 96 3.37 -5.44 19.75
CA ASN A 96 4.26 -6.61 19.64
C ASN A 96 5.55 -6.34 18.84
N GLY A 97 5.93 -5.08 18.66
CA GLY A 97 7.23 -4.70 18.10
C GLY A 97 7.31 -4.72 16.57
N VAL A 98 6.19 -4.73 15.86
CA VAL A 98 6.14 -4.50 14.41
C VAL A 98 5.69 -3.06 14.16
N PRO A 99 6.63 -2.09 14.01
CA PRO A 99 6.30 -0.68 13.88
C PRO A 99 5.70 -0.41 12.50
N ILE A 100 4.42 -0.11 12.47
CA ILE A 100 3.68 0.22 11.25
C ILE A 100 2.87 1.50 11.43
N VAL A 101 2.59 2.17 10.32
CA VAL A 101 1.81 3.41 10.28
C VAL A 101 0.57 3.17 9.44
N GLN A 102 -0.59 3.58 9.94
CA GLN A 102 -1.82 3.60 9.15
C GLN A 102 -1.78 4.80 8.20
N ILE A 103 -1.88 4.54 6.90
CA ILE A 103 -1.81 5.59 5.87
C ILE A 103 -3.19 6.06 5.40
N PHE A 104 -4.19 5.19 5.42
CA PHE A 104 -5.59 5.57 5.14
C PHE A 104 -6.57 4.50 5.63
N GLN A 105 -7.84 4.84 5.71
CA GLN A 105 -8.95 3.97 6.05
C GLN A 105 -9.78 3.70 4.80
N MET A 106 -9.97 2.41 4.46
CA MET A 106 -10.73 1.98 3.28
C MET A 106 -12.21 1.77 3.58
N ASP A 107 -12.51 1.30 4.79
CA ASP A 107 -13.84 0.92 5.22
C ASP A 107 -14.06 1.29 6.69
N LYS A 108 -15.29 1.52 7.05
CA LYS A 108 -15.72 1.79 8.42
C LYS A 108 -17.00 1.04 8.69
N SER A 109 -16.99 0.18 9.71
CA SER A 109 -18.22 -0.44 10.19
C SER A 109 -19.18 0.62 10.75
N TYR A 110 -20.43 0.57 10.30
CA TYR A 110 -21.51 1.40 10.81
C TYR A 110 -22.73 0.51 11.06
N GLY A 111 -22.69 -0.24 12.17
CA GLY A 111 -23.73 -1.21 12.54
C GLY A 111 -23.68 -2.54 11.79
N ALA A 112 -22.58 -2.81 11.05
CA ALA A 112 -22.40 -4.09 10.35
C ALA A 112 -21.83 -5.19 11.25
N ASP A 113 -21.11 -4.82 12.33
CA ASP A 113 -20.56 -5.77 13.27
C ASP A 113 -21.57 -6.06 14.38
N GLY A 114 -21.66 -7.33 14.77
CA GLY A 114 -22.56 -7.79 15.82
C GLY A 114 -22.16 -9.13 16.40
N ILE A 115 -22.71 -9.46 17.57
CA ILE A 115 -22.50 -10.73 18.22
C ILE A 115 -23.80 -11.54 18.14
N ALA A 116 -23.73 -12.69 17.47
CA ALA A 116 -24.84 -13.64 17.48
C ALA A 116 -24.67 -14.63 18.63
N VAL A 117 -25.70 -14.81 19.44
CA VAL A 117 -25.66 -15.71 20.60
C VAL A 117 -26.77 -16.75 20.56
N ARG A 118 -26.55 -17.88 21.21
CA ARG A 118 -27.58 -18.92 21.45
C ARG A 118 -28.00 -18.93 22.91
N GLY A 119 -29.23 -19.38 23.15
CA GLY A 119 -29.76 -19.60 24.49
C GLY A 119 -30.12 -18.29 25.21
N ASN A 120 -30.01 -18.31 26.52
CA ASN A 120 -30.45 -17.22 27.40
C ASN A 120 -29.32 -16.22 27.67
N ILE A 121 -28.65 -15.74 26.62
CA ILE A 121 -27.62 -14.71 26.72
C ILE A 121 -28.28 -13.39 26.30
N ASN A 122 -28.48 -12.49 27.27
CA ASN A 122 -29.20 -11.22 27.04
C ASN A 122 -28.30 -10.01 27.32
N SER A 123 -27.10 -10.23 27.86
CA SER A 123 -26.15 -9.16 28.18
C SER A 123 -24.70 -9.63 28.01
N PHE A 124 -23.76 -8.68 27.94
CA PHE A 124 -22.33 -9.00 27.95
C PHE A 124 -21.88 -9.74 29.21
N ALA A 125 -22.55 -9.52 30.35
CA ALA A 125 -22.23 -10.21 31.61
C ALA A 125 -22.45 -11.71 31.49
N ASP A 126 -23.46 -12.14 30.72
CA ASP A 126 -23.80 -13.55 30.51
C ASP A 126 -22.76 -14.30 29.67
N LEU A 127 -21.87 -13.58 29.00
CA LEU A 127 -20.75 -14.13 28.21
C LEU A 127 -19.57 -14.56 29.08
N LYS A 128 -19.54 -14.16 30.38
CA LYS A 128 -18.45 -14.52 31.27
C LYS A 128 -18.32 -16.05 31.39
N GLY A 129 -17.11 -16.57 31.09
CA GLY A 129 -16.82 -18.00 31.11
C GLY A 129 -17.38 -18.79 29.92
N LYS A 130 -17.92 -18.13 28.90
CA LYS A 130 -18.37 -18.78 27.66
C LYS A 130 -17.26 -18.76 26.60
N THR A 131 -17.32 -19.74 25.69
CA THR A 131 -16.45 -19.74 24.52
C THR A 131 -17.08 -18.85 23.44
N ILE A 132 -16.29 -17.92 22.91
CA ILE A 132 -16.68 -17.00 21.83
C ILE A 132 -15.88 -17.37 20.58
N GLY A 133 -16.58 -17.61 19.48
CA GLY A 133 -15.96 -17.77 18.17
C GLY A 133 -15.75 -16.41 17.48
N VAL A 134 -14.58 -16.20 16.90
CA VAL A 134 -14.20 -15.02 16.12
C VAL A 134 -13.59 -15.43 14.80
#